data_48a3632d07fe2c84c23e2ef2e53eab3b
#
_entry.id   48a3632d07fe2c84c23e2ef2e53eab3b
#
_cell.length_a   1.000
_cell.length_b   1.000
_cell.length_c   1.000
_cell.angle_alpha   90.00
_cell.angle_beta   90.00
_cell.angle_gamma   90.00
#
_symmetry.space_group_name_H-M   'P 1'
#
loop_
_entity.id
_entity.type
_entity.pdbx_description
1 polymer ?
#
loop_
_entity_poly.entity_id
_entity_poly.type
_entity_poly.pdbx_seq_one_letter_code
_entity_poly.pdbx_strand_id
1 'polypeptide(L)'
;DPFLTPERANILGVKKVELNDLLQKSDVISLHVPMTEQTKNIINKKTIGKCKKGVRIINCARGGLIDEKALLEAIEKGHIGGAAIDVYEVEPAKKSILFGNDKIICTPHLGASTIEAQENVAIQIAEQISDYLIEGAVTNALNMPSISADEAPMLSPFVKLSEQLGLFAGQLMLSNFDKIEIEYVGDISDFNCAPITSAAVSGILKPSLSDINMVNAPSLARDK
;
A
#
# COMPACT_ATOMS: atom_id res chain seq x y z
N ASP A 1 -4.66 -1.63 10.77
CA ASP A 1 -3.59 -1.79 9.79
C ASP A 1 -2.54 -2.76 10.33
N PRO A 2 -2.32 -3.93 9.69
CA PRO A 2 -1.34 -4.92 10.16
C PRO A 2 0.12 -4.44 10.01
N PHE A 3 0.37 -3.51 9.09
CA PHE A 3 1.71 -2.99 8.79
C PHE A 3 2.09 -1.76 9.64
N LEU A 4 1.15 -1.22 10.42
CA LEU A 4 1.42 -0.07 11.28
C LEU A 4 2.22 -0.52 12.51
N THR A 5 3.47 -0.09 12.63
CA THR A 5 4.30 -0.33 13.82
C THR A 5 3.95 0.66 14.94
N PRO A 6 4.26 0.35 16.22
CA PRO A 6 4.05 1.28 17.33
C PRO A 6 4.78 2.62 17.14
N GLU A 7 6.01 2.58 16.63
CA GLU A 7 6.83 3.77 16.35
C GLU A 7 6.16 4.66 15.30
N ARG A 8 5.71 4.04 14.20
CA ARG A 8 5.01 4.77 13.14
C ARG A 8 3.68 5.35 13.63
N ALA A 9 2.94 4.62 14.47
CA ALA A 9 1.72 5.12 15.07
C ALA A 9 1.97 6.39 15.92
N ASN A 10 3.04 6.38 16.72
CA ASN A 10 3.44 7.52 17.54
C ASN A 10 3.81 8.75 16.68
N ILE A 11 4.60 8.56 15.62
CA ILE A 11 4.97 9.63 14.68
C ILE A 11 3.71 10.26 14.04
N LEU A 12 2.75 9.42 13.66
CA LEU A 12 1.49 9.86 13.06
C LEU A 12 0.48 10.41 14.07
N GLY A 13 0.76 10.36 15.38
CA GLY A 13 -0.15 10.80 16.42
C GLY A 13 -1.44 9.94 16.51
N VAL A 14 -1.39 8.68 16.08
CA VAL A 14 -2.54 7.77 16.07
C VAL A 14 -2.32 6.61 17.03
N LYS A 15 -3.41 6.01 17.50
CA LYS A 15 -3.35 4.82 18.35
C LYS A 15 -3.67 3.56 17.54
N LYS A 16 -2.72 2.63 17.46
CA LYS A 16 -2.99 1.28 16.93
C LYS A 16 -3.86 0.51 17.94
N VAL A 17 -4.94 -0.07 17.45
CA VAL A 17 -5.86 -0.90 18.24
C VAL A 17 -6.31 -2.11 17.42
N GLU A 18 -6.79 -3.14 18.11
CA GLU A 18 -7.41 -4.29 17.47
C GLU A 18 -8.78 -3.93 16.87
N LEU A 19 -9.20 -4.66 15.83
CA LEU A 19 -10.46 -4.38 15.12
C LEU A 19 -11.68 -4.33 16.04
N ASN A 20 -11.79 -5.27 16.99
CA ASN A 20 -12.91 -5.29 17.93
C ASN A 20 -12.96 -4.02 18.79
N ASP A 21 -11.83 -3.55 19.27
CA ASP A 21 -11.73 -2.32 20.05
C ASP A 21 -12.09 -1.09 19.22
N LEU A 22 -11.64 -1.06 17.95
CA LEU A 22 -12.00 0.01 17.01
C LEU A 22 -13.52 0.08 16.84
N LEU A 23 -14.15 -1.05 16.53
CA LEU A 23 -15.60 -1.12 16.33
C LEU A 23 -16.39 -0.62 17.56
N GLN A 24 -15.98 -1.04 18.77
CA GLN A 24 -16.67 -0.69 20.01
C GLN A 24 -16.48 0.77 20.45
N LYS A 25 -15.39 1.41 20.03
CA LYS A 25 -15.00 2.74 20.53
C LYS A 25 -15.27 3.87 19.55
N SER A 26 -15.38 3.57 18.24
CA SER A 26 -15.47 4.57 17.19
C SER A 26 -16.88 5.14 17.05
N ASP A 27 -16.95 6.45 16.85
CA ASP A 27 -18.17 7.18 16.48
C ASP A 27 -18.30 7.31 14.96
N VAL A 28 -17.16 7.27 14.26
CA VAL A 28 -17.05 7.23 12.79
C VAL A 28 -16.02 6.18 12.42
N ILE A 29 -16.31 5.35 11.43
CA ILE A 29 -15.40 4.34 10.88
C ILE A 29 -15.22 4.63 9.40
N SER A 30 -13.97 4.85 8.98
CA SER A 30 -13.60 5.00 7.58
C SER A 30 -12.73 3.82 7.14
N LEU A 31 -13.08 3.22 5.99
CA LEU A 31 -12.37 2.05 5.47
C LEU A 31 -11.28 2.50 4.49
N HIS A 32 -10.05 1.97 4.65
CA HIS A 32 -8.88 2.28 3.84
C HIS A 32 -8.04 1.02 3.54
N VAL A 33 -8.68 -0.13 3.44
CA VAL A 33 -8.02 -1.42 3.17
C VAL A 33 -8.34 -1.90 1.75
N PRO A 34 -7.46 -2.69 1.09
CA PRO A 34 -7.79 -3.36 -0.16
C PRO A 34 -8.85 -4.45 0.09
N MET A 35 -9.61 -4.79 -0.94
CA MET A 35 -10.50 -5.94 -0.91
C MET A 35 -9.68 -7.22 -1.13
N THR A 36 -9.68 -8.10 -0.14
CA THR A 36 -9.04 -9.42 -0.15
C THR A 36 -9.98 -10.42 0.51
N GLU A 37 -9.67 -11.70 0.46
CA GLU A 37 -10.45 -12.72 1.17
C GLU A 37 -10.56 -12.43 2.68
N GLN A 38 -9.56 -11.80 3.28
CA GLN A 38 -9.52 -11.46 4.71
C GLN A 38 -10.32 -10.19 5.04
N THR A 39 -10.44 -9.26 4.10
CA THR A 39 -11.14 -7.98 4.29
C THR A 39 -12.55 -7.97 3.69
N LYS A 40 -12.89 -9.00 2.90
CA LYS A 40 -14.23 -9.17 2.34
C LYS A 40 -15.26 -9.18 3.46
N ASN A 41 -16.26 -8.31 3.33
CA ASN A 41 -17.31 -8.13 4.33
C ASN A 41 -16.76 -7.92 5.75
N ILE A 42 -15.65 -7.18 5.91
CA ILE A 42 -15.10 -6.83 7.22
C ILE A 42 -16.14 -6.09 8.07
N ILE A 43 -17.02 -5.32 7.43
CA ILE A 43 -18.24 -4.76 8.01
C ILE A 43 -19.43 -5.64 7.58
N ASN A 44 -19.92 -6.46 8.49
CA ASN A 44 -21.01 -7.39 8.30
C ASN A 44 -21.94 -7.39 9.51
N LYS A 45 -23.00 -8.17 9.51
CA LYS A 45 -23.97 -8.24 10.59
C LYS A 45 -23.35 -8.49 11.96
N LYS A 46 -22.31 -9.34 12.05
CA LYS A 46 -21.63 -9.65 13.32
C LYS A 46 -20.78 -8.49 13.82
N THR A 47 -20.02 -7.86 12.92
CA THR A 47 -19.16 -6.73 13.26
C THR A 47 -19.95 -5.46 13.50
N ILE A 48 -21.01 -5.21 12.74
CA ILE A 48 -21.98 -4.13 12.99
C ILE A 48 -22.57 -4.24 14.40
N GLY A 49 -22.94 -5.45 14.84
CA GLY A 49 -23.47 -5.66 16.18
C GLY A 49 -22.51 -5.32 17.34
N LYS A 50 -21.20 -5.17 17.04
CA LYS A 50 -20.19 -4.72 18.01
C LYS A 50 -19.95 -3.22 18.00
N CYS A 51 -20.45 -2.52 17.00
CA CYS A 51 -20.27 -1.07 16.88
C CYS A 51 -21.11 -0.32 17.90
N LYS A 52 -20.68 0.89 18.22
CA LYS A 52 -21.53 1.83 18.98
C LYS A 52 -22.85 2.09 18.25
N LYS A 53 -23.91 2.24 19.01
CA LYS A 53 -25.18 2.73 18.45
C LYS A 53 -25.01 4.14 17.92
N GLY A 54 -25.44 4.38 16.69
CA GLY A 54 -25.33 5.67 16.01
C GLY A 54 -24.00 5.91 15.28
N VAL A 55 -23.10 4.92 15.24
CA VAL A 55 -21.85 5.03 14.47
C VAL A 55 -22.12 5.34 13.00
N ARG A 56 -21.23 6.10 12.38
CA ARG A 56 -21.25 6.38 10.93
C ARG A 56 -20.15 5.62 10.22
N ILE A 57 -20.47 5.09 9.03
CA ILE A 57 -19.55 4.27 8.25
C ILE A 57 -19.26 4.95 6.91
N ILE A 58 -17.99 5.08 6.56
CA ILE A 58 -17.52 5.68 5.32
C ILE A 58 -16.72 4.64 4.54
N ASN A 59 -17.07 4.44 3.28
CA ASN A 59 -16.32 3.57 2.37
C ASN A 59 -16.07 4.26 1.03
N CYS A 60 -14.86 4.78 0.87
CA CYS A 60 -14.31 5.27 -0.38
C CYS A 60 -13.10 4.42 -0.83
N ALA A 61 -12.96 3.18 -0.30
CA ALA A 61 -11.82 2.31 -0.58
C ALA A 61 -12.14 1.31 -1.70
N ARG A 62 -12.90 0.26 -1.39
CA ARG A 62 -13.29 -0.78 -2.37
C ARG A 62 -14.68 -1.32 -2.05
N GLY A 63 -15.41 -1.70 -3.10
CA GLY A 63 -16.63 -2.50 -2.97
C GLY A 63 -16.34 -3.89 -2.37
N GLY A 64 -17.34 -4.52 -1.76
CA GLY A 64 -17.21 -5.82 -1.11
C GLY A 64 -16.58 -5.81 0.29
N LEU A 65 -16.13 -4.64 0.79
CA LEU A 65 -15.68 -4.49 2.18
C LEU A 65 -16.85 -4.45 3.18
N ILE A 66 -18.02 -4.05 2.72
CA ILE A 66 -19.24 -3.94 3.51
C ILE A 66 -20.30 -4.90 2.93
N ASP A 67 -20.93 -5.67 3.79
CA ASP A 67 -22.18 -6.36 3.46
C ASP A 67 -23.29 -5.30 3.38
N GLU A 68 -23.65 -4.91 2.16
CA GLU A 68 -24.61 -3.83 1.89
C GLU A 68 -25.99 -4.12 2.49
N LYS A 69 -26.41 -5.39 2.52
CA LYS A 69 -27.71 -5.78 3.14
C LYS A 69 -27.67 -5.61 4.64
N ALA A 70 -26.60 -6.06 5.27
CA ALA A 70 -26.43 -5.92 6.72
C ALA A 70 -26.33 -4.45 7.14
N LEU A 71 -25.67 -3.63 6.34
CA LEU A 71 -25.58 -2.18 6.53
C LEU A 71 -26.96 -1.53 6.47
N LEU A 72 -27.72 -1.79 5.40
CA LEU A 72 -29.07 -1.22 5.23
C LEU A 72 -29.99 -1.60 6.36
N GLU A 73 -30.06 -2.90 6.73
CA GLU A 73 -30.86 -3.37 7.86
C GLU A 73 -30.48 -2.67 9.19
N ALA A 74 -29.20 -2.44 9.40
CA ALA A 74 -28.71 -1.81 10.64
C ALA A 74 -29.05 -0.30 10.69
N ILE A 75 -29.06 0.37 9.55
CA ILE A 75 -29.48 1.77 9.42
C ILE A 75 -31.00 1.89 9.66
N GLU A 76 -31.80 1.03 9.05
CA GLU A 76 -33.26 1.01 9.23
C GLU A 76 -33.65 0.74 10.69
N LYS A 77 -32.93 -0.14 11.38
CA LYS A 77 -33.11 -0.43 12.82
C LYS A 77 -32.55 0.68 13.73
N GLY A 78 -31.90 1.71 13.17
CA GLY A 78 -31.33 2.82 13.94
C GLY A 78 -30.11 2.43 14.78
N HIS A 79 -29.43 1.30 14.47
CA HIS A 79 -28.18 0.93 15.10
C HIS A 79 -27.00 1.69 14.48
N ILE A 80 -26.95 1.77 13.13
CA ILE A 80 -26.01 2.62 12.38
C ILE A 80 -26.70 3.99 12.15
N GLY A 81 -25.98 5.06 12.45
CA GLY A 81 -26.50 6.43 12.32
C GLY A 81 -26.58 6.95 10.89
N GLY A 82 -25.76 6.39 10.00
CA GLY A 82 -25.72 6.72 8.57
C GLY A 82 -24.44 6.19 7.91
N ALA A 83 -24.39 6.27 6.59
CA ALA A 83 -23.21 5.84 5.83
C ALA A 83 -22.92 6.77 4.66
N ALA A 84 -21.65 6.81 4.21
CA ALA A 84 -21.22 7.42 2.95
C ALA A 84 -20.49 6.36 2.12
N ILE A 85 -21.00 6.07 0.93
CA ILE A 85 -20.58 4.96 0.09
C ILE A 85 -20.25 5.50 -1.30
N ASP A 86 -18.98 5.40 -1.68
CA ASP A 86 -18.48 5.78 -3.02
C ASP A 86 -18.17 4.55 -3.90
N VAL A 87 -18.13 3.35 -3.30
CA VAL A 87 -17.72 2.09 -3.94
C VAL A 87 -18.71 0.97 -3.63
N TYR A 88 -18.98 0.10 -4.60
CA TYR A 88 -20.04 -0.89 -4.54
C TYR A 88 -19.53 -2.30 -4.87
N GLU A 89 -20.28 -3.32 -4.46
CA GLU A 89 -19.95 -4.72 -4.77
C GLU A 89 -19.94 -4.96 -6.31
N VAL A 90 -20.84 -4.26 -7.03
CA VAL A 90 -20.88 -4.32 -8.51
C VAL A 90 -20.75 -2.90 -9.05
N GLU A 91 -19.74 -2.67 -9.86
CA GLU A 91 -19.48 -1.38 -10.51
C GLU A 91 -19.45 -1.51 -12.04
N PRO A 92 -19.96 -0.49 -12.79
CA PRO A 92 -20.62 0.72 -12.31
C PRO A 92 -21.99 0.41 -11.67
N ALA A 93 -22.24 1.01 -10.52
CA ALA A 93 -23.46 0.79 -9.76
C ALA A 93 -24.66 1.52 -10.41
N LYS A 94 -25.34 0.85 -11.30
CA LYS A 94 -26.59 1.34 -11.90
C LYS A 94 -27.81 1.18 -10.99
N LYS A 95 -27.76 0.20 -10.10
CA LYS A 95 -28.78 -0.12 -9.09
C LYS A 95 -28.10 -0.62 -7.83
N SER A 96 -28.47 -0.11 -6.68
CA SER A 96 -28.06 -0.61 -5.38
C SER A 96 -29.22 -0.49 -4.40
N ILE A 97 -29.30 -1.42 -3.45
CA ILE A 97 -30.26 -1.38 -2.36
C ILE A 97 -30.04 -0.20 -1.41
N LEU A 98 -28.88 0.43 -1.49
CA LEU A 98 -28.51 1.59 -0.68
C LEU A 98 -29.05 2.91 -1.21
N PHE A 99 -29.44 2.96 -2.50
CA PHE A 99 -29.91 4.18 -3.15
C PHE A 99 -31.26 4.62 -2.61
N GLY A 100 -31.44 5.93 -2.46
CA GLY A 100 -32.70 6.54 -2.02
C GLY A 100 -32.95 6.49 -0.52
N ASN A 101 -32.00 6.04 0.30
CA ASN A 101 -32.09 6.11 1.75
C ASN A 101 -31.51 7.44 2.27
N ASP A 102 -32.31 8.24 2.98
CA ASP A 102 -31.92 9.57 3.46
C ASP A 102 -30.73 9.58 4.43
N LYS A 103 -30.37 8.44 4.99
CA LYS A 103 -29.20 8.28 5.90
C LYS A 103 -27.97 7.77 5.18
N ILE A 104 -28.03 7.55 3.86
CA ILE A 104 -26.91 7.05 3.07
C ILE A 104 -26.58 8.05 1.96
N ILE A 105 -25.36 8.56 1.99
CA ILE A 105 -24.79 9.34 0.89
C ILE A 105 -24.15 8.37 -0.08
N CYS A 106 -24.58 8.40 -1.34
CA CYS A 106 -24.05 7.55 -2.41
C CYS A 106 -23.43 8.41 -3.50
N THR A 107 -22.19 8.09 -3.89
CA THR A 107 -21.47 8.71 -5.01
C THR A 107 -21.01 7.65 -6.01
N PRO A 108 -20.83 7.95 -7.30
CA PRO A 108 -20.56 6.95 -8.33
C PRO A 108 -19.04 6.69 -8.50
N HIS A 109 -18.32 6.37 -7.42
CA HIS A 109 -16.87 6.13 -7.40
C HIS A 109 -16.07 7.35 -7.87
N LEU A 110 -16.24 8.46 -7.15
CA LEU A 110 -15.64 9.77 -7.48
C LEU A 110 -14.29 10.02 -6.82
N GLY A 111 -13.79 9.16 -5.93
CA GLY A 111 -12.61 9.42 -5.11
C GLY A 111 -11.37 9.88 -5.88
N ALA A 112 -11.16 9.35 -7.09
CA ALA A 112 -10.05 9.74 -7.99
C ALA A 112 -10.54 10.47 -9.26
N SER A 113 -11.80 10.83 -9.36
CA SER A 113 -12.42 11.38 -10.58
C SER A 113 -12.85 12.84 -10.43
N THR A 114 -12.53 13.49 -9.32
CA THR A 114 -12.72 14.93 -9.17
C THR A 114 -11.65 15.69 -9.96
N ILE A 115 -11.95 16.92 -10.37
CA ILE A 115 -10.99 17.76 -11.11
C ILE A 115 -9.72 17.95 -10.29
N GLU A 116 -9.83 18.25 -8.99
CA GLU A 116 -8.69 18.43 -8.09
C GLU A 116 -7.85 17.16 -7.96
N ALA A 117 -8.49 15.98 -7.88
CA ALA A 117 -7.76 14.71 -7.80
C ALA A 117 -6.96 14.44 -9.07
N GLN A 118 -7.55 14.69 -10.24
CA GLN A 118 -6.89 14.50 -11.53
C GLN A 118 -5.73 15.48 -11.74
N GLU A 119 -5.91 16.75 -11.39
CA GLU A 119 -4.85 17.75 -11.45
C GLU A 119 -3.70 17.42 -10.50
N ASN A 120 -4.01 17.08 -9.24
CA ASN A 120 -2.99 16.71 -8.25
C ASN A 120 -2.21 15.47 -8.65
N VAL A 121 -2.87 14.43 -9.17
CA VAL A 121 -2.20 13.21 -9.66
C VAL A 121 -1.31 13.53 -10.85
N ALA A 122 -1.76 14.36 -11.80
CA ALA A 122 -0.97 14.75 -12.95
C ALA A 122 0.30 15.51 -12.54
N ILE A 123 0.19 16.47 -11.61
CA ILE A 123 1.33 17.21 -11.08
C ILE A 123 2.29 16.27 -10.35
N GLN A 124 1.80 15.45 -9.42
CA GLN A 124 2.63 14.53 -8.66
C GLN A 124 3.37 13.53 -9.55
N ILE A 125 2.73 13.00 -10.59
CA ILE A 125 3.40 12.11 -11.54
C ILE A 125 4.47 12.84 -12.35
N ALA A 126 4.21 14.08 -12.78
CA ALA A 126 5.19 14.88 -13.49
C ALA A 126 6.43 15.17 -12.60
N GLU A 127 6.22 15.54 -11.35
CA GLU A 127 7.29 15.74 -10.36
C GLU A 127 8.08 14.45 -10.13
N GLN A 128 7.42 13.32 -9.86
CA GLN A 128 8.10 12.04 -9.64
C GLN A 128 8.92 11.57 -10.87
N ILE A 129 8.41 11.76 -12.07
CA ILE A 129 9.16 11.45 -13.31
C ILE A 129 10.36 12.37 -13.45
N SER A 130 10.19 13.67 -13.16
CA SER A 130 11.27 14.64 -13.20
C SER A 130 12.39 14.29 -12.21
N ASP A 131 12.04 14.00 -10.97
CA ASP A 131 12.98 13.61 -9.92
C ASP A 131 13.73 12.32 -10.30
N TYR A 132 13.01 11.36 -10.87
CA TYR A 132 13.64 10.14 -11.38
C TYR A 132 14.65 10.40 -12.48
N LEU A 133 14.29 11.23 -13.46
CA LEU A 133 15.15 11.50 -14.63
C LEU A 133 16.36 12.38 -14.29
N ILE A 134 16.21 13.31 -13.35
CA ILE A 134 17.26 14.28 -12.98
C ILE A 134 18.16 13.72 -11.88
N GLU A 135 17.57 13.13 -10.84
CA GLU A 135 18.27 12.77 -9.60
C GLU A 135 18.31 11.25 -9.35
N GLY A 136 17.57 10.46 -10.13
CA GLY A 136 17.45 9.02 -9.93
C GLY A 136 16.59 8.64 -8.72
N ALA A 137 15.79 9.59 -8.19
CA ALA A 137 14.87 9.34 -7.10
C ALA A 137 13.73 8.43 -7.56
N VAL A 138 13.36 7.46 -6.72
CA VAL A 138 12.26 6.52 -6.98
C VAL A 138 11.26 6.65 -5.84
N THR A 139 10.17 7.38 -6.07
CA THR A 139 9.10 7.56 -5.07
C THR A 139 7.82 6.89 -5.53
N ASN A 140 7.12 6.25 -4.61
CA ASN A 140 5.84 5.59 -4.84
C ASN A 140 5.82 4.52 -5.97
N ALA A 141 6.97 3.96 -6.34
CA ALA A 141 7.03 2.85 -7.29
C ALA A 141 6.40 1.58 -6.69
N LEU A 142 5.60 0.86 -7.47
CA LEU A 142 4.93 -0.36 -7.01
C LEU A 142 5.88 -1.56 -6.92
N ASN A 143 6.93 -1.55 -7.69
CA ASN A 143 7.80 -2.70 -7.96
C ASN A 143 9.29 -2.44 -7.69
N MET A 144 9.63 -1.28 -7.15
CA MET A 144 10.99 -0.93 -6.75
C MET A 144 11.01 -0.37 -5.33
N PRO A 145 12.10 -0.59 -4.57
CA PRO A 145 12.32 0.12 -3.31
C PRO A 145 12.36 1.63 -3.54
N SER A 146 11.70 2.38 -2.64
CA SER A 146 11.69 3.84 -2.73
C SER A 146 13.03 4.43 -2.32
N ILE A 147 13.46 5.46 -3.07
CA ILE A 147 14.58 6.34 -2.77
C ILE A 147 14.04 7.76 -2.91
N SER A 148 13.99 8.52 -1.83
CA SER A 148 13.54 9.92 -1.89
C SER A 148 14.51 10.81 -2.68
N ALA A 149 14.05 11.97 -3.15
CA ALA A 149 14.89 12.94 -3.85
C ALA A 149 16.07 13.41 -2.97
N ASP A 150 15.85 13.57 -1.68
CA ASP A 150 16.91 13.96 -0.72
C ASP A 150 17.95 12.85 -0.51
N GLU A 151 17.55 11.59 -0.56
CA GLU A 151 18.44 10.43 -0.37
C GLU A 151 19.15 10.01 -1.66
N ALA A 152 18.57 10.26 -2.82
CA ALA A 152 19.09 9.79 -4.10
C ALA A 152 20.55 10.21 -4.38
N PRO A 153 20.98 11.46 -4.16
CA PRO A 153 22.37 11.87 -4.37
C PRO A 153 23.35 11.11 -3.46
N MET A 154 22.94 10.78 -2.24
CA MET A 154 23.76 10.05 -1.26
C MET A 154 23.80 8.55 -1.54
N LEU A 155 22.68 7.96 -1.92
CA LEU A 155 22.56 6.51 -2.12
C LEU A 155 23.01 6.04 -3.50
N SER A 156 22.91 6.87 -4.54
CA SER A 156 23.27 6.51 -5.91
C SER A 156 24.70 5.92 -6.07
N PRO A 157 25.75 6.47 -5.43
CA PRO A 157 27.09 5.88 -5.49
C PRO A 157 27.14 4.48 -4.88
N PHE A 158 26.43 4.24 -3.77
CA PHE A 158 26.38 2.93 -3.11
C PHE A 158 25.58 1.91 -3.92
N VAL A 159 24.46 2.32 -4.52
CA VAL A 159 23.67 1.48 -5.42
C VAL A 159 24.53 1.03 -6.61
N LYS A 160 25.25 1.96 -7.24
CA LYS A 160 26.14 1.66 -8.37
C LYS A 160 27.30 0.75 -7.95
N LEU A 161 27.93 1.02 -6.82
CA LEU A 161 29.00 0.20 -6.28
C LEU A 161 28.51 -1.22 -5.99
N SER A 162 27.33 -1.35 -5.37
CA SER A 162 26.76 -2.66 -5.03
C SER A 162 26.39 -3.47 -6.26
N GLU A 163 25.89 -2.85 -7.31
CA GLU A 163 25.66 -3.52 -8.59
C GLU A 163 26.98 -4.04 -9.19
N GLN A 164 28.03 -3.24 -9.15
CA GLN A 164 29.36 -3.64 -9.68
C GLN A 164 29.98 -4.76 -8.86
N LEU A 165 29.92 -4.68 -7.53
CA LEU A 165 30.38 -5.75 -6.63
C LEU A 165 29.60 -7.04 -6.83
N GLY A 166 28.28 -6.93 -6.96
CA GLY A 166 27.41 -8.05 -7.32
C GLY A 166 27.78 -8.69 -8.65
N LEU A 167 27.99 -7.89 -9.69
CA LEU A 167 28.40 -8.36 -11.01
C LEU A 167 29.77 -9.07 -10.95
N PHE A 168 30.70 -8.52 -10.21
CA PHE A 168 32.02 -9.14 -9.99
C PHE A 168 31.89 -10.50 -9.27
N ALA A 169 31.12 -10.54 -8.17
CA ALA A 169 30.85 -11.79 -7.44
C ALA A 169 30.19 -12.83 -8.35
N GLY A 170 29.15 -12.41 -9.11
CA GLY A 170 28.43 -13.30 -10.02
C GLY A 170 29.32 -13.90 -11.13
N GLN A 171 30.33 -13.15 -11.61
CA GLN A 171 31.29 -13.67 -12.60
C GLN A 171 32.28 -14.65 -12.03
N LEU A 172 32.58 -14.57 -10.74
CA LEU A 172 33.48 -15.50 -10.04
C LEU A 172 32.82 -16.82 -9.64
N MET A 173 31.48 -16.87 -9.64
CA MET A 173 30.75 -18.07 -9.28
C MET A 173 30.84 -19.11 -10.39
N LEU A 174 31.34 -20.31 -10.02
CA LEU A 174 31.50 -21.46 -10.93
C LEU A 174 30.29 -22.41 -10.88
N SER A 175 29.38 -22.24 -9.94
CA SER A 175 28.21 -23.10 -9.72
C SER A 175 27.02 -22.30 -9.19
N ASN A 176 25.85 -22.95 -9.13
CA ASN A 176 24.68 -22.39 -8.44
C ASN A 176 24.98 -22.16 -6.96
N PHE A 177 24.33 -21.17 -6.36
CA PHE A 177 24.44 -20.82 -4.95
C PHE A 177 23.09 -21.04 -4.26
N ASP A 178 23.15 -21.43 -3.00
CA ASP A 178 21.96 -21.68 -2.16
C ASP A 178 21.62 -20.47 -1.27
N LYS A 179 22.57 -19.52 -1.11
CA LYS A 179 22.41 -18.37 -0.21
C LYS A 179 23.21 -17.17 -0.70
N ILE A 180 22.60 -16.00 -0.62
CA ILE A 180 23.27 -14.70 -0.72
C ILE A 180 23.14 -14.02 0.65
N GLU A 181 24.27 -13.57 1.19
CA GLU A 181 24.34 -12.81 2.42
C GLU A 181 25.03 -11.47 2.14
N ILE A 182 24.36 -10.37 2.50
CA ILE A 182 24.84 -9.01 2.28
C ILE A 182 24.88 -8.33 3.65
N GLU A 183 26.07 -7.93 4.06
CA GLU A 183 26.31 -7.22 5.32
C GLU A 183 26.58 -5.74 5.03
N TYR A 184 25.95 -4.88 5.80
CA TYR A 184 26.12 -3.43 5.76
C TYR A 184 26.83 -2.97 7.01
N VAL A 185 28.01 -2.36 6.86
CA VAL A 185 28.85 -1.92 7.98
C VAL A 185 29.18 -0.43 7.82
N GLY A 186 29.10 0.33 8.91
CA GLY A 186 29.34 1.76 8.95
C GLY A 186 28.07 2.58 8.67
N ASP A 187 28.26 3.84 8.32
CA ASP A 187 27.18 4.83 8.19
C ASP A 187 26.07 4.43 7.19
N ILE A 188 26.41 3.57 6.24
CA ILE A 188 25.45 3.07 5.25
C ILE A 188 24.32 2.24 5.87
N SER A 189 24.54 1.64 7.04
CA SER A 189 23.52 0.85 7.75
C SER A 189 22.37 1.69 8.29
N ASP A 190 22.54 3.00 8.41
CA ASP A 190 21.53 3.93 8.89
C ASP A 190 20.53 4.34 7.79
N PHE A 191 20.84 4.03 6.53
CA PHE A 191 19.99 4.32 5.38
C PHE A 191 19.07 3.14 5.02
N ASN A 192 18.11 3.41 4.12
CA ASN A 192 17.32 2.35 3.51
C ASN A 192 18.18 1.49 2.58
N CYS A 193 18.65 0.34 3.07
CA CYS A 193 19.51 -0.57 2.30
C CYS A 193 18.75 -1.40 1.24
N ALA A 194 17.43 -1.33 1.14
CA ALA A 194 16.66 -2.13 0.18
C ALA A 194 17.05 -1.88 -1.30
N PRO A 195 17.27 -0.63 -1.75
CA PRO A 195 17.76 -0.36 -3.10
C PRO A 195 19.16 -0.93 -3.35
N ILE A 196 20.03 -0.84 -2.35
CA ILE A 196 21.41 -1.36 -2.40
C ILE A 196 21.41 -2.89 -2.51
N THR A 197 20.56 -3.55 -1.70
CA THR A 197 20.33 -5.00 -1.77
C THR A 197 19.87 -5.42 -3.17
N SER A 198 18.89 -4.71 -3.71
CA SER A 198 18.32 -5.03 -5.03
C SER A 198 19.36 -4.88 -6.14
N ALA A 199 20.23 -3.87 -6.06
CA ALA A 199 21.33 -3.65 -7.00
C ALA A 199 22.38 -4.76 -6.90
N ALA A 200 22.81 -5.14 -5.70
CA ALA A 200 23.77 -6.23 -5.49
C ALA A 200 23.23 -7.56 -6.04
N VAL A 201 22.00 -7.92 -5.71
CA VAL A 201 21.36 -9.16 -6.20
C VAL A 201 21.20 -9.13 -7.73
N SER A 202 20.82 -8.00 -8.31
CA SER A 202 20.75 -7.81 -9.75
C SER A 202 22.13 -8.06 -10.41
N GLY A 203 23.18 -7.48 -9.85
CA GLY A 203 24.56 -7.69 -10.32
C GLY A 203 24.98 -9.17 -10.26
N ILE A 204 24.72 -9.86 -9.15
CA ILE A 204 25.05 -11.27 -8.95
C ILE A 204 24.39 -12.16 -10.01
N LEU A 205 23.13 -11.90 -10.34
CA LEU A 205 22.36 -12.74 -11.26
C LEU A 205 22.61 -12.42 -12.75
N LYS A 206 23.06 -11.22 -13.09
CA LYS A 206 23.30 -10.79 -14.48
C LYS A 206 24.15 -11.74 -15.33
N PRO A 207 25.27 -12.34 -14.82
CA PRO A 207 26.07 -13.26 -15.63
C PRO A 207 25.34 -14.56 -16.01
N SER A 208 24.36 -14.97 -15.22
CA SER A 208 23.65 -16.26 -15.38
C SER A 208 22.27 -16.13 -15.99
N LEU A 209 21.68 -14.95 -16.01
CA LEU A 209 20.29 -14.72 -16.45
C LEU A 209 20.22 -13.47 -17.33
N SER A 210 19.56 -13.58 -18.48
CA SER A 210 19.20 -12.44 -19.31
C SER A 210 18.05 -11.64 -18.68
N ASP A 211 17.96 -10.35 -19.00
CA ASP A 211 16.87 -9.44 -18.62
C ASP A 211 16.71 -9.20 -17.11
N ILE A 212 17.80 -9.37 -16.34
CA ILE A 212 17.85 -9.05 -14.91
C ILE A 212 18.00 -7.55 -14.70
N ASN A 213 17.20 -7.04 -13.75
CA ASN A 213 17.26 -5.66 -13.28
C ASN A 213 16.88 -5.58 -11.79
N MET A 214 16.97 -4.39 -11.18
CA MET A 214 16.68 -4.19 -9.76
C MET A 214 15.23 -4.50 -9.37
N VAL A 215 14.30 -4.52 -10.32
CA VAL A 215 12.88 -4.82 -10.09
C VAL A 215 12.66 -6.32 -9.89
N ASN A 216 13.18 -7.14 -10.81
CA ASN A 216 12.88 -8.58 -10.85
C ASN A 216 13.90 -9.44 -10.09
N ALA A 217 15.13 -8.94 -9.88
CA ALA A 217 16.20 -9.71 -9.25
C ALA A 217 15.84 -10.25 -7.84
N PRO A 218 15.25 -9.46 -6.92
CA PRO A 218 14.91 -9.98 -5.59
C PRO A 218 13.86 -11.10 -5.60
N SER A 219 12.92 -11.07 -6.55
CA SER A 219 11.92 -12.14 -6.69
C SER A 219 12.55 -13.40 -7.27
N LEU A 220 13.32 -13.25 -8.34
CA LEU A 220 14.00 -14.37 -8.99
C LEU A 220 15.04 -15.06 -8.08
N ALA A 221 15.70 -14.30 -7.19
CA ALA A 221 16.59 -14.87 -6.18
C ALA A 221 15.87 -15.68 -5.11
N ARG A 222 14.59 -15.38 -4.81
CA ARG A 222 13.78 -16.13 -3.84
C ARG A 222 13.16 -17.39 -4.40
N ASP A 223 12.94 -17.42 -5.70
CA ASP A 223 12.28 -18.53 -6.41
C ASP A 223 13.28 -19.64 -6.81
N LYS A 224 14.57 -19.41 -6.61
CA LYS A 224 15.67 -20.36 -6.86
C LYS A 224 16.22 -20.92 -5.57
#